data_b449fb9c1f83c1485550a4518b41dff1
#
_entry.id   b449fb9c1f83c1485550a4518b41dff1
#
_cell.length_a   1.000
_cell.length_b   1.000
_cell.length_c   1.000
_cell.angle_alpha   90.00
_cell.angle_beta   90.00
_cell.angle_gamma   90.00
#
_symmetry.space_group_name_H-M   'P 1'
#
loop_
_entity.id
_entity.type
_entity.pdbx_description
1 polymer ?
#
loop_
_entity_poly.entity_id
_entity_poly.type
_entity_poly.pdbx_seq_one_letter_code
_entity_poly.pdbx_strand_id
1 'polypeptide(L)'
;AEEAHMQGLDELPESMSAAVTAEEWPKVQHVLSRGGRYWPMEYVHDADGKRCLGYEKDHQTFIYSEKRALYKNCYSGKGTSPVLGYFPETLSDMSPVEEHYSRDEFPFTVSEHKPRFRSISMLSNSPVMRDLCDHNYIELNREDAAELGIKDGDKVRAVTPLGDVSEGEAMVRAGQVKGGFALAFGYEHINYGAQDIEIDGQMTKGNPAIAAGVRTHQMLDPLVSKDGVLSIYSENEAASPGRCGGMFKIEKA
;
A
#
# COMPACT_ATOMS: atom_id res chain seq x y z
N ALA A 1 28.32 26.62 10.49
CA ALA A 1 28.09 28.08 10.42
C ALA A 1 27.51 28.50 9.05
N GLU A 2 28.16 28.16 7.95
CA GLU A 2 27.74 28.55 6.59
C GLU A 2 26.35 28.00 6.24
N GLU A 3 26.08 26.72 6.53
CA GLU A 3 24.74 26.09 6.30
C GLU A 3 23.63 26.76 7.13
N ALA A 4 23.96 27.17 8.37
CA ALA A 4 23.00 27.87 9.22
C ALA A 4 22.68 29.26 8.67
N HIS A 5 23.71 29.98 8.20
CA HIS A 5 23.59 31.28 7.58
C HIS A 5 22.73 31.22 6.31
N MET A 6 22.98 30.26 5.44
CA MET A 6 22.16 30.05 4.21
C MET A 6 20.68 29.79 4.50
N GLN A 7 20.36 29.26 5.68
CA GLN A 7 18.98 28.97 6.12
C GLN A 7 18.39 30.06 7.01
N GLY A 8 19.11 31.18 7.23
CA GLY A 8 18.64 32.27 8.07
C GLY A 8 18.56 31.91 9.56
N LEU A 9 19.41 31.01 10.04
CA LEU A 9 19.46 30.54 11.43
C LEU A 9 20.59 31.16 12.25
N ASP A 10 21.10 32.34 11.86
CA ASP A 10 22.23 33.00 12.55
C ASP A 10 21.88 33.40 13.98
N GLU A 11 20.65 33.84 14.20
CA GLU A 11 20.13 34.30 15.48
C GLU A 11 18.97 33.43 15.97
N LEU A 12 18.80 33.39 17.30
CA LEU A 12 17.64 32.70 17.89
C LEU A 12 16.35 33.44 17.51
N PRO A 13 15.44 32.78 16.77
CA PRO A 13 14.17 33.40 16.40
C PRO A 13 13.32 33.72 17.64
N GLU A 14 12.64 34.87 17.61
CA GLU A 14 11.77 35.30 18.71
C GLU A 14 10.70 34.24 19.03
N SER A 15 10.16 33.58 18.01
CA SER A 15 9.18 32.51 18.16
C SER A 15 9.68 31.28 18.93
N MET A 16 10.99 31.10 19.05
CA MET A 16 11.63 30.01 19.76
C MET A 16 12.20 30.41 21.11
N SER A 17 12.30 31.70 21.42
CA SER A 17 12.94 32.24 22.62
C SER A 17 12.27 31.79 23.92
N ALA A 18 11.00 31.38 23.88
CA ALA A 18 10.31 30.83 25.05
C ALA A 18 10.68 29.37 25.37
N ALA A 19 11.22 28.63 24.36
CA ALA A 19 11.55 27.20 24.49
C ALA A 19 13.03 26.88 24.44
N VAL A 20 13.85 27.80 23.93
CA VAL A 20 15.30 27.62 23.72
C VAL A 20 16.05 28.82 24.30
N THR A 21 17.06 28.55 25.11
CA THR A 21 17.90 29.62 25.65
C THR A 21 19.01 30.01 24.64
N ALA A 22 19.58 31.19 24.84
CA ALA A 22 20.72 31.64 24.03
C ALA A 22 21.96 30.70 24.11
N GLU A 23 22.13 30.02 25.23
CA GLU A 23 23.20 29.04 25.42
C GLU A 23 22.94 27.71 24.67
N GLU A 24 21.68 27.35 24.53
CA GLU A 24 21.26 26.15 23.81
C GLU A 24 21.16 26.36 22.29
N TRP A 25 20.96 27.60 21.87
CA TRP A 25 20.77 27.95 20.47
C TRP A 25 21.85 27.39 19.53
N PRO A 26 23.13 27.46 19.80
CA PRO A 26 24.15 26.89 18.90
C PRO A 26 23.96 25.38 18.64
N LYS A 27 23.44 24.63 19.63
CA LYS A 27 23.17 23.20 19.49
C LYS A 27 21.91 22.97 18.63
N VAL A 28 20.89 23.77 18.90
CA VAL A 28 19.63 23.73 18.11
C VAL A 28 19.89 24.15 16.67
N GLN A 29 20.61 25.23 16.46
CA GLN A 29 21.07 25.74 15.16
C GLN A 29 21.83 24.64 14.38
N HIS A 30 22.73 23.91 15.05
CA HIS A 30 23.48 22.81 14.43
C HIS A 30 22.52 21.67 13.97
N VAL A 31 21.51 21.34 14.75
CA VAL A 31 20.53 20.32 14.40
C VAL A 31 19.65 20.78 13.24
N LEU A 32 19.14 21.99 13.29
CA LEU A 32 18.25 22.54 12.27
C LEU A 32 18.95 22.73 10.93
N SER A 33 20.18 23.28 10.93
CA SER A 33 20.95 23.52 9.70
C SER A 33 21.28 22.24 8.94
N ARG A 34 21.25 21.09 9.60
CA ARG A 34 21.48 19.77 9.01
C ARG A 34 20.21 18.98 8.72
N GLY A 35 19.06 19.55 8.97
CA GLY A 35 17.77 18.91 8.74
C GLY A 35 17.44 17.80 9.73
N GLY A 36 18.11 17.73 10.89
CA GLY A 36 17.80 16.77 11.92
C GLY A 36 18.96 16.40 12.85
N ARG A 37 18.70 15.46 13.76
CA ARG A 37 19.70 14.89 14.65
C ARG A 37 20.45 13.77 13.96
N TYR A 38 21.77 13.87 13.93
CA TYR A 38 22.67 12.82 13.44
C TYR A 38 23.23 12.02 14.60
N TRP A 39 23.23 10.72 14.43
CA TRP A 39 23.91 9.84 15.38
C TRP A 39 25.41 9.90 15.19
N PRO A 40 26.21 9.84 16.26
CA PRO A 40 27.64 9.67 16.16
C PRO A 40 28.04 8.44 15.35
N MET A 41 29.21 8.46 14.73
CA MET A 41 29.65 7.37 13.84
C MET A 41 29.75 6.02 14.57
N GLU A 42 30.10 6.02 15.85
CA GLU A 42 30.17 4.84 16.71
C GLU A 42 28.80 4.14 16.92
N TYR A 43 27.69 4.82 16.66
CA TYR A 43 26.36 4.23 16.63
C TYR A 43 26.02 3.58 15.29
N VAL A 44 26.76 3.91 14.24
CA VAL A 44 26.50 3.44 12.88
C VAL A 44 27.49 2.35 12.47
N HIS A 45 28.74 2.48 12.91
CA HIS A 45 29.82 1.54 12.64
C HIS A 45 30.58 1.21 13.91
N ASP A 46 30.95 -0.05 14.09
CA ASP A 46 31.87 -0.49 15.14
C ASP A 46 33.35 -0.18 14.78
N ALA A 47 34.26 -0.55 15.68
CA ALA A 47 35.69 -0.33 15.49
C ALA A 47 36.29 -1.02 14.24
N ASP A 48 35.65 -2.08 13.77
CA ASP A 48 36.04 -2.83 12.58
C ASP A 48 35.38 -2.28 11.30
N GLY A 49 34.63 -1.19 11.40
CA GLY A 49 33.91 -0.57 10.29
C GLY A 49 32.66 -1.33 9.85
N LYS A 50 32.24 -2.35 10.62
CA LYS A 50 31.01 -3.07 10.38
C LYS A 50 29.82 -2.18 10.77
N ARG A 51 28.84 -2.09 9.89
CA ARG A 51 27.62 -1.34 10.16
C ARG A 51 26.85 -1.97 11.32
N CYS A 52 26.56 -1.16 12.34
CA CYS A 52 25.65 -1.51 13.42
C CYS A 52 24.48 -0.51 13.47
N LEU A 53 23.35 -0.97 13.94
CA LEU A 53 22.21 -0.11 14.20
C LEU A 53 22.33 0.37 15.64
N GLY A 54 22.48 1.68 15.85
CA GLY A 54 22.70 2.26 17.18
C GLY A 54 21.61 2.03 18.20
N TYR A 55 20.44 1.57 17.74
CA TYR A 55 19.30 1.23 18.58
C TYR A 55 19.18 -0.27 18.91
N GLU A 56 20.11 -1.12 18.50
CA GLU A 56 20.07 -2.56 18.81
C GLU A 56 20.00 -2.83 20.32
N LYS A 57 20.65 -2.01 21.11
CA LYS A 57 20.63 -2.13 22.57
C LYS A 57 19.29 -1.74 23.19
N ASP A 58 18.58 -0.86 22.54
CA ASP A 58 17.31 -0.32 22.99
C ASP A 58 16.11 -0.95 22.27
N HIS A 59 16.42 -1.96 21.41
CA HIS A 59 15.41 -2.65 20.65
C HIS A 59 14.53 -3.50 21.57
N GLN A 60 13.25 -3.19 21.60
CA GLN A 60 12.24 -3.96 22.32
C GLN A 60 11.28 -4.58 21.33
N THR A 61 11.05 -5.87 21.49
CA THR A 61 10.00 -6.57 20.76
C THR A 61 8.73 -6.56 21.62
N PHE A 62 7.71 -5.87 21.15
CA PHE A 62 6.41 -5.85 21.80
C PHE A 62 5.57 -7.03 21.30
N ILE A 63 5.31 -7.98 22.18
CA ILE A 63 4.43 -9.12 21.91
C ILE A 63 3.01 -8.89 22.43
N TYR A 64 2.82 -7.84 23.21
CA TYR A 64 1.54 -7.43 23.80
C TYR A 64 1.39 -5.91 23.65
N SER A 65 0.21 -5.44 23.26
CA SER A 65 -0.12 -4.03 23.15
C SER A 65 -1.30 -3.69 24.05
N GLU A 66 -1.04 -2.94 25.13
CA GLU A 66 -2.10 -2.45 26.03
C GLU A 66 -3.12 -1.58 25.29
N LYS A 67 -2.65 -0.79 24.32
CA LYS A 67 -3.54 0.05 23.50
C LYS A 67 -4.50 -0.81 22.71
N ARG A 68 -4.02 -1.88 22.06
CA ARG A 68 -4.90 -2.80 21.32
C ARG A 68 -5.89 -3.51 22.23
N ALA A 69 -5.52 -3.85 23.45
CA ALA A 69 -6.42 -4.45 24.43
C ALA A 69 -7.64 -3.56 24.75
N LEU A 70 -7.46 -2.23 24.63
CA LEU A 70 -8.50 -1.25 24.90
C LEU A 70 -9.31 -0.85 23.66
N TYR A 71 -8.77 -1.10 22.45
CA TYR A 71 -9.45 -0.77 21.21
C TYR A 71 -10.63 -1.71 20.94
N LYS A 72 -11.64 -1.10 20.38
CA LYS A 72 -12.81 -1.81 19.87
C LYS A 72 -12.93 -1.54 18.38
N ASN A 73 -13.30 -2.57 17.66
CA ASN A 73 -13.66 -2.42 16.25
C ASN A 73 -14.75 -1.35 16.10
N CYS A 74 -14.54 -0.42 15.19
CA CYS A 74 -15.43 0.74 15.01
C CYS A 74 -16.82 0.37 14.48
N TYR A 75 -16.97 -0.79 13.85
CA TYR A 75 -18.25 -1.25 13.30
C TYR A 75 -18.99 -2.16 14.29
N SER A 76 -18.32 -3.16 14.82
CA SER A 76 -18.94 -4.18 15.69
C SER A 76 -18.89 -3.86 17.18
N GLY A 77 -18.02 -2.94 17.61
CA GLY A 77 -17.75 -2.66 19.01
C GLY A 77 -17.04 -3.79 19.77
N LYS A 78 -16.67 -4.88 19.10
CA LYS A 78 -15.94 -6.00 19.71
C LYS A 78 -14.48 -5.63 19.92
N GLY A 79 -13.88 -6.16 20.99
CA GLY A 79 -12.45 -5.98 21.27
C GLY A 79 -11.57 -6.73 20.28
N THR A 80 -10.34 -6.25 20.13
CA THR A 80 -9.31 -6.86 19.28
C THR A 80 -8.25 -7.55 20.13
N SER A 81 -7.49 -8.47 19.53
CA SER A 81 -6.43 -9.17 20.27
C SER A 81 -5.25 -8.25 20.54
N PRO A 82 -4.79 -8.13 21.79
CA PRO A 82 -3.58 -7.37 22.11
C PRO A 82 -2.29 -8.11 21.79
N VAL A 83 -2.37 -9.36 21.38
CA VAL A 83 -1.22 -10.25 21.12
C VAL A 83 -1.08 -10.47 19.63
N LEU A 84 0.16 -10.47 19.13
CA LEU A 84 0.45 -10.85 17.76
C LEU A 84 0.08 -12.32 17.51
N GLY A 85 -0.50 -12.57 16.37
CA GLY A 85 -0.93 -13.91 15.96
C GLY A 85 -1.46 -13.90 14.53
N TYR A 86 -1.78 -15.07 14.04
CA TYR A 86 -2.56 -15.20 12.82
C TYR A 86 -4.04 -15.01 13.16
N PHE A 87 -4.67 -14.12 12.44
CA PHE A 87 -6.11 -13.91 12.50
C PHE A 87 -6.69 -14.18 11.12
N PRO A 88 -7.75 -14.99 11.02
CA PRO A 88 -8.44 -15.16 9.75
C PRO A 88 -8.99 -13.82 9.29
N GLU A 89 -9.13 -13.67 7.99
CA GLU A 89 -9.75 -12.50 7.38
C GLU A 89 -11.22 -12.43 7.79
N THR A 90 -11.64 -11.24 8.24
CA THR A 90 -12.99 -11.03 8.76
C THR A 90 -13.71 -9.91 8.04
N LEU A 91 -15.02 -10.01 7.98
CA LEU A 91 -15.90 -8.92 7.62
C LEU A 91 -15.95 -7.86 8.73
N SER A 92 -16.60 -6.74 8.48
CA SER A 92 -16.68 -5.61 9.43
C SER A 92 -17.40 -5.96 10.75
N ASP A 93 -18.24 -6.98 10.75
CA ASP A 93 -18.90 -7.52 11.95
C ASP A 93 -18.02 -8.51 12.74
N MET A 94 -16.78 -8.72 12.28
CA MET A 94 -15.81 -9.68 12.82
C MET A 94 -16.15 -11.15 12.56
N SER A 95 -17.08 -11.45 11.65
CA SER A 95 -17.30 -12.82 11.19
C SER A 95 -16.20 -13.22 10.19
N PRO A 96 -15.70 -14.46 10.20
CA PRO A 96 -14.76 -14.94 9.20
C PRO A 96 -15.34 -14.88 7.78
N VAL A 97 -14.55 -14.41 6.82
CA VAL A 97 -14.97 -14.33 5.41
C VAL A 97 -15.39 -15.71 4.89
N GLU A 98 -14.72 -16.76 5.33
CA GLU A 98 -14.97 -18.15 4.89
C GLU A 98 -16.30 -18.72 5.40
N GLU A 99 -16.96 -18.09 6.38
CA GLU A 99 -18.34 -18.45 6.75
C GLU A 99 -19.37 -17.97 5.72
N HIS A 100 -19.00 -16.99 4.90
CA HIS A 100 -19.89 -16.36 3.92
C HIS A 100 -19.60 -16.84 2.49
N TYR A 101 -18.34 -17.12 2.16
CA TYR A 101 -17.89 -17.48 0.83
C TYR A 101 -16.94 -18.68 0.87
N SER A 102 -17.02 -19.52 -0.16
CA SER A 102 -16.23 -20.75 -0.24
C SER A 102 -14.88 -20.52 -0.92
N ARG A 103 -13.81 -20.98 -0.29
CA ARG A 103 -12.47 -21.06 -0.91
C ARG A 103 -12.39 -22.03 -2.07
N ASP A 104 -13.30 -23.00 -2.16
CA ASP A 104 -13.37 -23.90 -3.32
C ASP A 104 -13.87 -23.17 -4.58
N GLU A 105 -14.72 -22.16 -4.40
CA GLU A 105 -15.23 -21.33 -5.49
C GLU A 105 -14.32 -20.15 -5.82
N PHE A 106 -13.74 -19.53 -4.79
CA PHE A 106 -12.87 -18.35 -4.88
C PHE A 106 -11.51 -18.64 -4.25
N PRO A 107 -10.66 -19.49 -4.90
CA PRO A 107 -9.45 -20.01 -4.27
C PRO A 107 -8.27 -19.04 -4.21
N PHE A 108 -8.33 -17.92 -4.95
CA PHE A 108 -7.21 -17.00 -5.07
C PHE A 108 -7.28 -15.87 -4.06
N THR A 109 -6.11 -15.43 -3.62
CA THR A 109 -5.93 -14.28 -2.75
C THR A 109 -5.05 -13.24 -3.45
N VAL A 110 -5.40 -11.95 -3.37
CA VAL A 110 -4.61 -10.89 -3.96
C VAL A 110 -3.49 -10.43 -3.03
N SER A 111 -2.35 -10.09 -3.62
CA SER A 111 -1.25 -9.38 -2.97
C SER A 111 -0.89 -8.15 -3.79
N GLU A 112 -0.94 -6.98 -3.18
CA GLU A 112 -0.55 -5.75 -3.84
C GLU A 112 0.91 -5.40 -3.57
N HIS A 113 1.59 -4.90 -4.59
CA HIS A 113 2.95 -4.38 -4.44
C HIS A 113 3.13 -3.02 -5.12
N LYS A 114 4.17 -2.30 -4.70
CA LYS A 114 4.50 -1.02 -5.33
C LYS A 114 5.06 -1.23 -6.73
N PRO A 115 4.64 -0.41 -7.70
CA PRO A 115 5.27 -0.42 -9.02
C PRO A 115 6.76 -0.07 -8.90
N ARG A 116 7.58 -0.74 -9.71
CA ARG A 116 9.04 -0.62 -9.65
C ARG A 116 9.55 0.76 -10.06
N PHE A 117 8.94 1.37 -11.08
CA PHE A 117 9.47 2.55 -11.74
C PHE A 117 8.76 3.84 -11.39
N ARG A 118 7.75 3.81 -10.50
CA ARG A 118 7.04 4.99 -10.05
C ARG A 118 6.51 4.84 -8.63
N SER A 119 6.20 5.95 -8.00
CA SER A 119 5.62 5.95 -6.67
C SER A 119 4.10 5.95 -6.77
N ILE A 120 3.50 4.77 -6.71
CA ILE A 120 2.04 4.56 -6.80
C ILE A 120 1.48 5.22 -8.08
N SER A 121 0.44 6.06 -7.96
CA SER A 121 -0.12 6.83 -9.07
C SER A 121 0.66 8.10 -9.40
N MET A 122 1.63 8.48 -8.58
CA MET A 122 2.51 9.61 -8.87
C MET A 122 3.33 9.30 -10.12
N LEU A 123 3.52 10.31 -10.96
CA LEU A 123 4.21 10.21 -12.24
C LEU A 123 3.49 9.35 -13.30
N SER A 124 2.23 8.97 -13.06
CA SER A 124 1.44 8.23 -14.07
C SER A 124 1.25 9.03 -15.38
N ASN A 125 1.34 10.35 -15.32
CA ASN A 125 1.29 11.24 -16.49
C ASN A 125 2.66 11.48 -17.13
N SER A 126 3.75 10.99 -16.54
CA SER A 126 5.09 11.14 -17.13
C SER A 126 5.23 10.23 -18.34
N PRO A 127 5.55 10.75 -19.54
CA PRO A 127 5.76 9.94 -20.73
C PRO A 127 6.85 8.89 -20.53
N VAL A 128 7.97 9.27 -19.89
CA VAL A 128 9.10 8.36 -19.63
C VAL A 128 8.68 7.19 -18.74
N MET A 129 7.87 7.44 -17.71
CA MET A 129 7.40 6.36 -16.83
C MET A 129 6.40 5.44 -17.51
N ARG A 130 5.61 5.96 -18.45
CA ARG A 130 4.71 5.15 -19.28
C ARG A 130 5.47 4.30 -20.29
N ASP A 131 6.54 4.82 -20.88
CA ASP A 131 7.40 4.05 -21.78
C ASP A 131 8.09 2.88 -21.06
N LEU A 132 8.37 3.04 -19.74
CA LEU A 132 8.96 1.98 -18.93
C LEU A 132 7.92 0.94 -18.47
N CYS A 133 6.71 1.37 -18.14
CA CYS A 133 5.63 0.50 -17.70
C CYS A 133 4.29 1.24 -17.81
N ASP A 134 3.58 0.99 -18.89
CA ASP A 134 2.31 1.66 -19.23
C ASP A 134 1.11 1.12 -18.45
N HIS A 135 1.12 -0.18 -18.12
CA HIS A 135 0.06 -0.86 -17.39
C HIS A 135 0.64 -1.86 -16.38
N ASN A 136 -0.20 -2.36 -15.48
CA ASN A 136 0.11 -3.47 -14.58
C ASN A 136 -0.51 -4.76 -15.11
N TYR A 137 -0.09 -5.86 -14.51
CA TYR A 137 -0.48 -7.21 -14.88
C TYR A 137 -1.18 -7.90 -13.71
N ILE A 138 -1.97 -8.93 -14.02
CA ILE A 138 -2.39 -9.95 -13.07
C ILE A 138 -1.28 -11.00 -13.04
N GLU A 139 -0.43 -10.93 -12.01
CA GLU A 139 0.73 -11.81 -11.88
C GLU A 139 0.34 -13.14 -11.27
N LEU A 140 0.46 -14.22 -12.03
CA LEU A 140 0.01 -15.56 -11.64
C LEU A 140 1.19 -16.52 -11.42
N ASN A 141 1.00 -17.45 -10.50
CA ASN A 141 1.90 -18.60 -10.37
C ASN A 141 1.83 -19.46 -11.63
N ARG A 142 2.97 -20.03 -12.02
CA ARG A 142 3.08 -20.86 -13.23
C ARG A 142 2.21 -22.12 -13.19
N GLU A 143 2.06 -22.75 -12.02
CA GLU A 143 1.24 -23.95 -11.87
C GLU A 143 -0.22 -23.62 -11.95
N ASP A 144 -0.66 -22.57 -11.25
CA ASP A 144 -2.05 -22.09 -11.31
C ASP A 144 -2.44 -21.66 -12.73
N ALA A 145 -1.57 -20.93 -13.41
CA ALA A 145 -1.80 -20.54 -14.80
C ALA A 145 -1.95 -21.77 -15.72
N ALA A 146 -1.11 -22.80 -15.53
CA ALA A 146 -1.20 -24.03 -16.30
C ALA A 146 -2.50 -24.80 -16.01
N GLU A 147 -2.92 -24.90 -14.75
CA GLU A 147 -4.18 -25.53 -14.32
C GLU A 147 -5.40 -24.81 -14.92
N LEU A 148 -5.35 -23.49 -15.03
CA LEU A 148 -6.39 -22.65 -15.63
C LEU A 148 -6.31 -22.54 -17.16
N GLY A 149 -5.28 -23.11 -17.80
CA GLY A 149 -5.04 -22.98 -19.24
C GLY A 149 -4.68 -21.56 -19.68
N ILE A 150 -4.13 -20.74 -18.76
CA ILE A 150 -3.71 -19.37 -18.99
C ILE A 150 -2.22 -19.35 -19.38
N LYS A 151 -1.89 -18.56 -20.39
CA LYS A 151 -0.51 -18.31 -20.83
C LYS A 151 -0.14 -16.86 -20.51
N ASP A 152 1.16 -16.62 -20.48
CA ASP A 152 1.70 -15.27 -20.39
C ASP A 152 1.17 -14.40 -21.52
N GLY A 153 0.67 -13.20 -21.21
CA GLY A 153 0.04 -12.29 -22.15
C GLY A 153 -1.45 -12.54 -22.44
N ASP A 154 -2.05 -13.62 -21.92
CA ASP A 154 -3.49 -13.84 -22.11
C ASP A 154 -4.32 -12.79 -21.35
N LYS A 155 -5.48 -12.44 -21.90
CA LYS A 155 -6.50 -11.67 -21.18
C LYS A 155 -7.14 -12.52 -20.11
N VAL A 156 -7.20 -12.01 -18.89
CA VAL A 156 -7.73 -12.70 -17.72
C VAL A 156 -8.61 -11.78 -16.89
N ARG A 157 -9.49 -12.39 -16.13
CA ARG A 157 -10.40 -11.73 -15.20
C ARG A 157 -10.16 -12.21 -13.79
N ALA A 158 -10.09 -11.29 -12.86
CA ALA A 158 -10.25 -11.58 -11.44
C ALA A 158 -11.67 -11.20 -11.03
N VAL A 159 -12.37 -12.15 -10.47
CA VAL A 159 -13.80 -12.02 -10.11
C VAL A 159 -13.94 -12.15 -8.60
N THR A 160 -14.63 -11.21 -7.97
CA THR A 160 -14.95 -11.23 -6.55
C THR A 160 -16.20 -12.09 -6.28
N PRO A 161 -16.44 -12.52 -5.03
CA PRO A 161 -17.69 -13.18 -4.66
C PRO A 161 -18.96 -12.37 -4.92
N LEU A 162 -18.87 -11.05 -5.04
CA LEU A 162 -19.97 -10.16 -5.38
C LEU A 162 -20.21 -10.04 -6.89
N GLY A 163 -19.34 -10.62 -7.71
CA GLY A 163 -19.44 -10.56 -9.16
C GLY A 163 -18.73 -9.35 -9.78
N ASP A 164 -17.98 -8.58 -8.99
CA ASP A 164 -17.14 -7.52 -9.54
C ASP A 164 -15.99 -8.12 -10.32
N VAL A 165 -15.68 -7.51 -11.46
CA VAL A 165 -14.70 -8.04 -12.41
C VAL A 165 -13.62 -7.01 -12.66
N SER A 166 -12.37 -7.41 -12.48
CA SER A 166 -11.21 -6.68 -12.99
C SER A 166 -10.53 -7.48 -14.10
N GLU A 167 -10.41 -6.88 -15.26
CA GLU A 167 -9.81 -7.51 -16.43
C GLU A 167 -8.40 -6.93 -16.68
N GLY A 168 -7.47 -7.79 -17.01
CA GLY A 168 -6.09 -7.41 -17.30
C GLY A 168 -5.36 -8.46 -18.11
N GLU A 169 -4.08 -8.26 -18.28
CA GLU A 169 -3.17 -9.18 -18.95
C GLU A 169 -2.44 -10.04 -17.92
N ALA A 170 -2.35 -11.33 -18.17
CA ALA A 170 -1.65 -12.25 -17.30
C ALA A 170 -0.12 -12.12 -17.45
N MET A 171 0.59 -12.08 -16.33
CA MET A 171 2.03 -12.25 -16.27
C MET A 171 2.34 -13.53 -15.47
N VAL A 172 2.83 -14.55 -16.14
CA VAL A 172 3.10 -15.85 -15.50
C VAL A 172 4.50 -15.89 -14.90
N ARG A 173 4.57 -16.05 -13.58
CA ARG A 173 5.83 -16.01 -12.82
C ARG A 173 6.07 -17.25 -11.98
N ALA A 174 7.31 -17.76 -12.01
CA ALA A 174 7.71 -18.87 -11.14
C ALA A 174 7.82 -18.48 -9.66
N GLY A 175 8.07 -17.21 -9.36
CA GLY A 175 8.23 -16.70 -8.00
C GLY A 175 6.94 -16.27 -7.30
N GLN A 176 5.79 -16.32 -7.99
CA GLN A 176 4.50 -16.05 -7.38
C GLN A 176 4.04 -17.26 -6.56
N VAL A 177 3.41 -17.01 -5.42
CA VAL A 177 2.89 -18.08 -4.55
C VAL A 177 1.68 -18.74 -5.21
N LYS A 178 1.61 -20.09 -5.14
CA LYS A 178 0.44 -20.84 -5.62
C LYS A 178 -0.81 -20.50 -4.79
N GLY A 179 -1.96 -20.35 -5.45
CA GLY A 179 -3.22 -19.91 -4.86
C GLY A 179 -3.27 -18.40 -4.59
N GLY A 180 -2.26 -17.65 -5.06
CA GLY A 180 -2.22 -16.21 -4.97
C GLY A 180 -1.92 -15.56 -6.31
N PHE A 181 -2.37 -14.32 -6.47
CA PHE A 181 -1.97 -13.47 -7.57
C PHE A 181 -1.52 -12.12 -7.07
N ALA A 182 -0.68 -11.43 -7.83
CA ALA A 182 -0.17 -10.13 -7.42
C ALA A 182 -0.52 -9.04 -8.44
N LEU A 183 -0.59 -7.82 -7.93
CA LEU A 183 -0.86 -6.61 -8.70
C LEU A 183 0.05 -5.48 -8.25
N ALA A 184 0.57 -4.74 -9.21
CA ALA A 184 1.16 -3.44 -8.91
C ALA A 184 0.03 -2.40 -8.75
N PHE A 185 -0.07 -1.75 -7.60
CA PHE A 185 -1.10 -0.74 -7.37
C PHE A 185 -0.74 0.64 -7.96
N GLY A 186 -1.76 1.49 -8.14
CA GLY A 186 -1.61 2.84 -8.67
C GLY A 186 -1.69 2.94 -10.20
N TYR A 187 -2.24 1.94 -10.85
CA TYR A 187 -2.61 1.93 -12.27
C TYR A 187 -4.11 2.16 -12.46
N GLU A 188 -4.52 2.34 -13.70
CA GLU A 188 -5.92 2.59 -14.09
C GLU A 188 -6.59 3.75 -13.32
N HIS A 189 -5.82 4.77 -12.99
CA HIS A 189 -6.41 6.02 -12.56
C HIS A 189 -7.00 6.75 -13.75
N ILE A 190 -8.14 7.41 -13.52
CA ILE A 190 -8.68 8.38 -14.47
C ILE A 190 -7.77 9.60 -14.42
N ASN A 191 -6.73 9.58 -15.22
CA ASN A 191 -5.77 10.64 -15.31
C ASN A 191 -6.33 11.79 -16.16
N TYR A 192 -5.85 12.99 -15.89
CA TYR A 192 -6.11 14.14 -16.76
C TYR A 192 -5.66 13.81 -18.19
N GLY A 193 -6.58 13.97 -19.14
CA GLY A 193 -6.37 13.63 -20.54
C GLY A 193 -6.71 12.18 -20.92
N ALA A 194 -7.12 11.32 -20.00
CA ALA A 194 -7.60 9.96 -20.31
C ALA A 194 -9.03 9.94 -20.86
N GLN A 195 -9.85 10.91 -20.46
CA GLN A 195 -11.25 11.06 -20.89
C GLN A 195 -11.43 12.29 -21.79
N ASP A 196 -12.51 12.25 -22.57
CA ASP A 196 -12.98 13.42 -23.30
C ASP A 196 -13.40 14.49 -22.29
N ILE A 197 -12.95 15.72 -22.49
CA ILE A 197 -13.33 16.87 -21.67
C ILE A 197 -13.75 18.03 -22.54
N GLU A 198 -14.78 18.76 -22.10
CA GLU A 198 -15.20 20.01 -22.73
C GLU A 198 -14.49 21.18 -22.04
N ILE A 199 -13.79 21.98 -22.83
CA ILE A 199 -13.11 23.20 -22.39
C ILE A 199 -13.60 24.35 -23.27
N ASP A 200 -14.23 25.36 -22.67
CA ASP A 200 -14.76 26.52 -23.37
C ASP A 200 -15.68 26.18 -24.56
N GLY A 201 -16.52 25.16 -24.39
CA GLY A 201 -17.43 24.70 -25.44
C GLY A 201 -16.77 23.84 -26.54
N GLN A 202 -15.49 23.52 -26.40
CA GLN A 202 -14.75 22.64 -27.33
C GLN A 202 -14.45 21.30 -26.68
N MET A 203 -14.84 20.22 -27.36
CA MET A 203 -14.56 18.87 -26.92
C MET A 203 -13.11 18.49 -27.25
N THR A 204 -12.32 18.26 -26.20
CA THR A 204 -10.97 17.74 -26.30
C THR A 204 -11.00 16.23 -26.09
N LYS A 205 -10.53 15.49 -27.07
CA LYS A 205 -10.47 14.01 -27.04
C LYS A 205 -9.44 13.51 -26.04
N GLY A 206 -9.87 12.61 -25.16
CA GLY A 206 -8.98 11.90 -24.25
C GLY A 206 -8.22 10.76 -24.92
N ASN A 207 -7.18 10.30 -24.24
CA ASN A 207 -6.44 9.10 -24.62
C ASN A 207 -6.62 8.02 -23.53
N PRO A 208 -7.47 7.00 -23.73
CA PRO A 208 -7.71 5.96 -22.75
C PRO A 208 -6.45 5.16 -22.35
N ALA A 209 -5.43 5.11 -23.22
CA ALA A 209 -4.16 4.44 -22.93
C ALA A 209 -3.41 5.09 -21.73
N ILE A 210 -3.73 6.33 -21.37
CA ILE A 210 -3.17 7.00 -20.19
C ILE A 210 -3.61 6.34 -18.88
N ALA A 211 -4.78 5.70 -18.89
CA ALA A 211 -5.38 5.05 -17.71
C ALA A 211 -5.32 3.51 -17.80
N ALA A 212 -4.41 2.96 -18.62
CA ALA A 212 -4.31 1.52 -18.81
C ALA A 212 -3.91 0.77 -17.51
N GLY A 213 -4.41 -0.46 -17.39
CA GLY A 213 -4.08 -1.39 -16.31
C GLY A 213 -5.28 -1.87 -15.50
N VAL A 214 -5.00 -2.75 -14.55
CA VAL A 214 -5.98 -3.32 -13.63
C VAL A 214 -6.15 -2.40 -12.44
N ARG A 215 -7.39 -2.08 -12.11
CA ARG A 215 -7.73 -1.24 -10.97
C ARG A 215 -7.81 -2.09 -9.69
N THR A 216 -6.93 -1.84 -8.76
CA THR A 216 -6.91 -2.58 -7.49
C THR A 216 -8.13 -2.28 -6.62
N HIS A 217 -8.67 -1.06 -6.67
CA HIS A 217 -9.84 -0.67 -5.90
C HIS A 217 -11.11 -1.46 -6.25
N GLN A 218 -11.27 -1.90 -7.50
CA GLN A 218 -12.38 -2.77 -7.88
C GLN A 218 -12.28 -4.16 -7.27
N MET A 219 -11.07 -4.56 -6.89
CA MET A 219 -10.81 -5.85 -6.24
C MET A 219 -10.98 -5.81 -4.73
N LEU A 220 -11.02 -4.61 -4.16
CA LEU A 220 -11.19 -4.38 -2.74
C LEU A 220 -12.60 -3.87 -2.42
N ASP A 221 -13.55 -4.14 -3.29
CA ASP A 221 -14.94 -3.75 -3.08
C ASP A 221 -15.51 -4.41 -1.82
N PRO A 222 -16.43 -3.73 -1.16
CA PRO A 222 -16.98 -4.22 0.09
C PRO A 222 -17.64 -5.58 -0.11
N LEU A 223 -17.16 -6.57 0.60
CA LEU A 223 -17.86 -7.84 0.75
C LEU A 223 -19.12 -7.61 1.58
N VAL A 224 -20.19 -8.27 1.23
CA VAL A 224 -21.47 -8.19 1.95
C VAL A 224 -21.69 -9.51 2.67
N SER A 225 -22.01 -9.45 3.95
CA SER A 225 -22.40 -10.64 4.70
C SER A 225 -23.70 -11.24 4.16
N LYS A 226 -24.01 -12.51 4.50
CA LYS A 226 -25.29 -13.15 4.15
C LYS A 226 -26.50 -12.36 4.62
N ASP A 227 -26.36 -11.60 5.69
CA ASP A 227 -27.42 -10.76 6.26
C ASP A 227 -27.52 -9.38 5.60
N GLY A 228 -26.75 -9.14 4.55
CA GLY A 228 -26.76 -7.88 3.80
C GLY A 228 -26.03 -6.73 4.50
N VAL A 229 -25.27 -7.01 5.54
CA VAL A 229 -24.41 -6.00 6.19
C VAL A 229 -23.22 -5.71 5.30
N LEU A 230 -23.10 -4.46 4.86
CA LEU A 230 -21.99 -4.02 4.04
C LEU A 230 -20.70 -4.08 4.85
N SER A 231 -19.74 -4.81 4.35
CA SER A 231 -18.42 -4.93 4.93
C SER A 231 -17.39 -4.29 4.01
N ILE A 232 -16.66 -3.32 4.54
CA ILE A 232 -15.56 -2.70 3.80
C ILE A 232 -14.32 -3.56 4.00
N TYR A 233 -13.62 -3.87 2.92
CA TYR A 233 -12.33 -4.54 2.98
C TYR A 233 -11.26 -3.59 3.55
N SER A 234 -11.28 -3.47 4.85
CA SER A 234 -10.37 -2.61 5.60
C SER A 234 -9.91 -3.29 6.87
N GLU A 235 -8.79 -2.85 7.37
CA GLU A 235 -8.31 -3.26 8.68
C GLU A 235 -9.31 -2.77 9.74
N ASN A 236 -9.72 -3.68 10.61
CA ASN A 236 -10.87 -3.47 11.50
C ASN A 236 -10.62 -2.50 12.68
N GLU A 237 -9.39 -2.09 12.92
CA GLU A 237 -9.04 -1.20 14.03
C GLU A 237 -8.94 0.26 13.58
N ALA A 238 -8.14 0.51 12.56
CA ALA A 238 -7.85 1.84 12.07
C ALA A 238 -8.62 2.21 10.79
N ALA A 239 -9.44 1.30 10.27
CA ALA A 239 -10.16 1.44 9.01
C ALA A 239 -9.22 1.77 7.83
N SER A 240 -7.97 1.32 7.89
CA SER A 240 -7.04 1.47 6.80
C SER A 240 -7.34 0.45 5.69
N PRO A 241 -7.17 0.81 4.41
CA PRO A 241 -7.49 -0.11 3.32
C PRO A 241 -6.61 -1.36 3.38
N GLY A 242 -7.23 -2.54 3.33
CA GLY A 242 -6.55 -3.80 3.12
C GLY A 242 -5.92 -3.83 1.73
N ARG A 243 -4.70 -4.33 1.65
CA ARG A 243 -3.97 -4.42 0.36
C ARG A 243 -3.64 -5.85 -0.05
N CYS A 244 -3.91 -6.77 0.82
CA CYS A 244 -3.66 -8.19 0.60
C CYS A 244 -4.81 -8.97 1.20
N GLY A 245 -5.13 -10.10 0.60
CA GLY A 245 -6.23 -10.94 1.07
C GLY A 245 -7.36 -11.05 0.06
N GLY A 246 -8.58 -11.15 0.56
CA GLY A 246 -9.78 -11.35 -0.24
C GLY A 246 -9.90 -12.74 -0.82
N MET A 247 -11.00 -12.95 -1.52
CA MET A 247 -11.34 -14.20 -2.19
C MET A 247 -11.68 -13.91 -3.63
N PHE A 248 -11.00 -14.58 -4.54
CA PHE A 248 -11.12 -14.33 -5.97
C PHE A 248 -11.17 -15.62 -6.77
N LYS A 249 -11.81 -15.54 -7.90
CA LYS A 249 -11.72 -16.50 -8.97
C LYS A 249 -10.95 -15.88 -10.14
N ILE A 250 -10.05 -16.62 -10.74
CA ILE A 250 -9.33 -16.19 -11.94
C ILE A 250 -9.86 -16.97 -13.13
N GLU A 251 -10.21 -16.25 -14.16
CA GLU A 251 -10.77 -16.82 -15.39
C GLU A 251 -10.04 -16.25 -16.62
N LYS A 252 -9.95 -17.06 -17.67
CA LYS A 252 -9.54 -16.56 -18.99
C LYS A 252 -10.68 -15.72 -19.57
N ALA A 253 -10.36 -14.51 -20.06
CA ALA A 253 -11.32 -13.57 -20.63
C ALA A 253 -11.73 -13.95 -22.07
#